data_96037a92f4d1a2cb961caecd2cbdd4d9
#
_entry.id   96037a92f4d1a2cb961caecd2cbdd4d9
#
_cell.length_a   1.000
_cell.length_b   1.000
_cell.length_c   1.000
_cell.angle_alpha   90.00
_cell.angle_beta   90.00
_cell.angle_gamma   90.00
#
_symmetry.space_group_name_H-M   'P 1'
#
loop_
_entity.id
_entity.type
_entity.pdbx_description
1 polymer ?
#
loop_
_entity_poly.entity_id
_entity_poly.type
_entity_poly.pdbx_seq_one_letter_code
_entity_poly.pdbx_strand_id
1 'polypeptide(L)'
;MRWMVLPWLLISLSVSAQPGLTLLSHDLPPFTEYRDGKLDGFAIRLIDEMQEELGTRYPVRIYPLKRALALARVEPGYGLFVVQRLPERESHFKWVGPLFINRVFIYQAPDSRHPLTSLAQLRDLPRVGVVLGNADDVRLTHEGYTNLVRYKTVGEAIERLMLGKIDALPMAELVMEATLDKMGLSRRSIVSSDVLLHQAGLYIVFSKGTDDAEITRWQHALDAVRAAQGRADGPTREE
;
A
#
# COMPACT_ATOMS: atom_id res chain seq x y z
N MET A 1 -61.00 0.04 -46.41
CA MET A 1 -59.57 -0.35 -46.13
C MET A 1 -59.06 0.44 -44.93
N ARG A 2 -59.00 -0.17 -43.75
CA ARG A 2 -58.51 0.48 -42.49
C ARG A 2 -57.06 0.04 -42.26
N TRP A 3 -56.12 0.96 -42.36
CA TRP A 3 -54.73 0.73 -42.10
C TRP A 3 -54.51 0.79 -40.58
N MET A 4 -54.09 -0.35 -40.00
CA MET A 4 -53.72 -0.48 -38.61
C MET A 4 -52.22 -0.10 -38.48
N VAL A 5 -51.96 1.08 -37.91
CA VAL A 5 -50.60 1.53 -37.58
C VAL A 5 -50.23 0.92 -36.25
N LEU A 6 -49.24 0.00 -36.25
CA LEU A 6 -48.68 -0.59 -35.06
C LEU A 6 -47.63 0.39 -34.47
N PRO A 7 -47.73 0.82 -33.19
CA PRO A 7 -46.69 1.64 -32.61
C PRO A 7 -45.47 0.76 -32.25
N TRP A 8 -44.33 1.09 -32.82
CA TRP A 8 -43.06 0.52 -32.41
C TRP A 8 -42.68 1.08 -31.03
N LEU A 9 -42.70 0.24 -30.02
CA LEU A 9 -42.23 0.53 -28.67
C LEU A 9 -40.68 0.48 -28.69
N LEU A 10 -40.03 1.64 -28.78
CA LEU A 10 -38.58 1.79 -28.58
C LEU A 10 -38.26 1.59 -27.11
N ILE A 11 -37.83 0.39 -26.76
CA ILE A 11 -37.24 0.10 -25.44
C ILE A 11 -35.85 0.74 -25.44
N SER A 12 -35.72 1.91 -24.83
CA SER A 12 -34.45 2.54 -24.53
C SER A 12 -33.74 1.72 -23.43
N LEU A 13 -32.81 0.85 -23.81
CA LEU A 13 -31.88 0.26 -22.90
C LEU A 13 -30.95 1.38 -22.37
N SER A 14 -31.26 1.88 -21.18
CA SER A 14 -30.35 2.76 -20.44
C SER A 14 -29.12 1.94 -20.08
N VAL A 15 -28.07 2.01 -20.90
CA VAL A 15 -26.72 1.56 -20.49
C VAL A 15 -26.29 2.49 -19.38
N SER A 16 -26.46 2.06 -18.16
CA SER A 16 -25.85 2.72 -17.00
C SER A 16 -24.34 2.56 -17.16
N ALA A 17 -23.69 3.61 -17.65
CA ALA A 17 -22.22 3.66 -17.61
C ALA A 17 -21.83 3.65 -16.14
N GLN A 18 -21.38 2.52 -15.64
CA GLN A 18 -20.72 2.49 -14.34
C GLN A 18 -19.53 3.44 -14.42
N PRO A 19 -19.36 4.37 -13.47
CA PRO A 19 -18.20 5.23 -13.44
C PRO A 19 -16.97 4.32 -13.44
N GLY A 20 -16.07 4.54 -14.42
CA GLY A 20 -14.90 3.72 -14.61
C GLY A 20 -14.06 3.68 -13.32
N LEU A 21 -13.51 2.52 -12.97
CA LEU A 21 -12.63 2.36 -11.83
C LEU A 21 -11.43 3.32 -11.94
N THR A 22 -11.07 3.96 -10.85
CA THR A 22 -9.83 4.72 -10.69
C THR A 22 -8.99 4.05 -9.62
N LEU A 23 -7.75 3.71 -9.97
CA LEU A 23 -6.81 3.15 -9.02
C LEU A 23 -6.09 4.27 -8.27
N LEU A 24 -5.98 4.11 -6.97
CA LEU A 24 -5.31 5.04 -6.07
C LEU A 24 -4.08 4.37 -5.50
N SER A 25 -3.05 5.16 -5.22
CA SER A 25 -1.93 4.76 -4.37
C SER A 25 -1.36 5.98 -3.66
N HIS A 26 -0.26 5.78 -2.95
CA HIS A 26 0.47 6.84 -2.27
C HIS A 26 1.97 6.70 -2.53
N ASP A 27 2.74 7.78 -2.36
CA ASP A 27 4.20 7.72 -2.50
C ASP A 27 4.78 6.80 -1.42
N LEU A 28 5.27 5.65 -1.84
CA LEU A 28 5.85 4.60 -0.99
C LEU A 28 6.91 3.83 -1.78
N PRO A 29 8.12 4.39 -1.96
CA PRO A 29 9.22 3.65 -2.59
C PRO A 29 9.53 2.36 -1.83
N PRO A 30 9.89 1.27 -2.51
CA PRO A 30 10.02 1.07 -3.96
C PRO A 30 8.74 0.55 -4.63
N PHE A 31 7.59 0.57 -3.92
CA PHE A 31 6.32 0.04 -4.44
C PHE A 31 5.64 0.98 -5.41
N THR A 32 5.56 2.27 -5.04
CA THR A 32 4.98 3.36 -5.83
C THR A 32 5.80 4.62 -5.64
N GLU A 33 6.32 5.16 -6.72
CA GLU A 33 7.11 6.39 -6.73
C GLU A 33 7.08 7.07 -8.10
N TYR A 34 7.46 8.33 -8.15
CA TYR A 34 7.79 8.99 -9.40
C TYR A 34 9.30 8.87 -9.65
N ARG A 35 9.66 8.29 -10.81
CA ARG A 35 11.02 8.19 -11.31
C ARG A 35 11.08 8.83 -12.69
N ASP A 36 11.91 9.87 -12.86
CA ASP A 36 12.03 10.66 -14.10
C ASP A 36 10.68 11.17 -14.63
N GLY A 37 9.81 11.63 -13.71
CA GLY A 37 8.47 12.14 -14.03
C GLY A 37 7.43 11.09 -14.41
N LYS A 38 7.79 9.81 -14.41
CA LYS A 38 6.88 8.68 -14.65
C LYS A 38 6.59 7.94 -13.35
N LEU A 39 5.36 7.45 -13.25
CA LEU A 39 4.97 6.58 -12.15
C LEU A 39 5.57 5.19 -12.35
N ASP A 40 6.31 4.70 -11.35
CA ASP A 40 7.02 3.40 -11.38
C ASP A 40 7.00 2.76 -9.98
N GLY A 41 7.48 1.53 -9.90
CA GLY A 41 7.63 0.76 -8.68
C GLY A 41 7.07 -0.66 -8.80
N PHE A 42 7.39 -1.51 -7.83
CA PHE A 42 6.97 -2.92 -7.86
C PHE A 42 5.46 -3.08 -7.95
N ALA A 43 4.71 -2.26 -7.22
CA ALA A 43 3.26 -2.33 -7.22
C ALA A 43 2.67 -1.77 -8.52
N ILE A 44 3.27 -0.75 -9.12
CA ILE A 44 2.82 -0.21 -10.41
C ILE A 44 2.93 -1.30 -11.49
N ARG A 45 4.08 -1.96 -11.58
CA ARG A 45 4.29 -3.05 -12.55
C ARG A 45 3.32 -4.21 -12.33
N LEU A 46 3.13 -4.66 -11.09
CA LEU A 46 2.18 -5.74 -10.78
C LEU A 46 0.74 -5.35 -11.13
N ILE A 47 0.33 -4.11 -10.84
CA ILE A 47 -1.00 -3.60 -11.21
C ILE A 47 -1.16 -3.51 -12.73
N ASP A 48 -0.13 -3.12 -13.47
CA ASP A 48 -0.17 -3.09 -14.93
C ASP A 48 -0.34 -4.51 -15.51
N GLU A 49 0.41 -5.50 -15.03
CA GLU A 49 0.25 -6.91 -15.41
C GLU A 49 -1.17 -7.44 -15.08
N MET A 50 -1.71 -7.11 -13.91
CA MET A 50 -3.08 -7.48 -13.55
C MET A 50 -4.12 -6.81 -14.45
N GLN A 51 -3.92 -5.57 -14.85
CA GLN A 51 -4.81 -4.87 -15.78
C GLN A 51 -4.75 -5.47 -17.19
N GLU A 52 -3.59 -5.94 -17.64
CA GLU A 52 -3.43 -6.68 -18.90
C GLU A 52 -4.21 -7.98 -18.87
N GLU A 53 -4.12 -8.76 -17.78
CA GLU A 53 -4.89 -9.99 -17.58
C GLU A 53 -6.41 -9.72 -17.55
N LEU A 54 -6.84 -8.60 -16.98
CA LEU A 54 -8.24 -8.17 -16.94
C LEU A 54 -8.75 -7.64 -18.28
N GLY A 55 -7.86 -7.33 -19.24
CA GLY A 55 -8.22 -6.64 -20.49
C GLY A 55 -8.70 -5.21 -20.24
N THR A 56 -8.19 -4.55 -19.20
CA THR A 56 -8.61 -3.19 -18.78
C THR A 56 -7.41 -2.27 -18.65
N ARG A 57 -7.68 -0.96 -18.64
CA ARG A 57 -6.64 0.05 -18.36
C ARG A 57 -7.27 1.20 -17.57
N TYR A 58 -7.15 1.14 -16.25
CA TYR A 58 -7.64 2.16 -15.35
C TYR A 58 -6.55 3.17 -15.00
N PRO A 59 -6.89 4.47 -14.87
CA PRO A 59 -5.91 5.47 -14.47
C PRO A 59 -5.46 5.26 -13.02
N VAL A 60 -4.16 5.47 -12.76
CA VAL A 60 -3.58 5.46 -11.41
C VAL A 60 -3.36 6.90 -10.94
N ARG A 61 -3.80 7.24 -9.72
CA ARG A 61 -3.61 8.55 -9.09
C ARG A 61 -2.93 8.41 -7.73
N ILE A 62 -1.97 9.27 -7.47
CA ILE A 62 -1.24 9.31 -6.21
C ILE A 62 -1.82 10.39 -5.30
N TYR A 63 -2.17 9.99 -4.07
CA TYR A 63 -2.63 10.88 -3.01
C TYR A 63 -1.91 10.55 -1.70
N PRO A 64 -1.88 11.47 -0.72
CA PRO A 64 -1.50 11.11 0.64
C PRO A 64 -2.36 9.94 1.14
N LEU A 65 -1.77 8.96 1.81
CA LEU A 65 -2.43 7.70 2.21
C LEU A 65 -3.78 7.93 2.92
N LYS A 66 -3.82 8.88 3.86
CA LYS A 66 -5.05 9.19 4.60
C LYS A 66 -6.19 9.64 3.68
N ARG A 67 -5.88 10.46 2.65
CA ARG A 67 -6.86 10.91 1.65
C ARG A 67 -7.30 9.77 0.74
N ALA A 68 -6.35 8.95 0.27
CA ALA A 68 -6.65 7.80 -0.58
C ALA A 68 -7.55 6.77 0.14
N LEU A 69 -7.28 6.50 1.42
CA LEU A 69 -8.14 5.63 2.25
C LEU A 69 -9.56 6.21 2.41
N ALA A 70 -9.69 7.53 2.61
CA ALA A 70 -11.00 8.16 2.74
C ALA A 70 -11.81 8.04 1.45
N LEU A 71 -11.21 8.28 0.28
CA LEU A 71 -11.86 8.12 -1.03
C LEU A 71 -12.29 6.66 -1.27
N ALA A 72 -11.36 5.71 -1.11
CA ALA A 72 -11.64 4.29 -1.31
C ALA A 72 -12.69 3.71 -0.35
N ARG A 73 -12.92 4.37 0.81
CA ARG A 73 -13.91 3.93 1.80
C ARG A 73 -15.34 4.29 1.43
N VAL A 74 -15.55 5.50 0.90
CA VAL A 74 -16.90 6.07 0.79
C VAL A 74 -17.51 5.95 -0.60
N GLU A 75 -16.69 5.83 -1.63
CA GLU A 75 -17.16 5.87 -3.02
C GLU A 75 -16.85 4.56 -3.75
N PRO A 76 -17.86 3.89 -4.35
CA PRO A 76 -17.59 2.85 -5.33
C PRO A 76 -16.87 3.46 -6.55
N GLY A 77 -16.03 2.67 -7.21
CA GLY A 77 -15.23 3.14 -8.34
C GLY A 77 -13.81 3.57 -7.99
N TYR A 78 -13.38 3.36 -6.74
CA TYR A 78 -11.97 3.47 -6.35
C TYR A 78 -11.41 2.14 -5.84
N GLY A 79 -10.22 1.79 -6.35
CA GLY A 79 -9.36 0.75 -5.77
C GLY A 79 -8.08 1.39 -5.26
N LEU A 80 -7.69 1.17 -4.01
CA LEU A 80 -6.43 1.67 -3.45
C LEU A 80 -5.50 0.51 -3.17
N PHE A 81 -4.32 0.53 -3.76
CA PHE A 81 -3.32 -0.53 -3.56
C PHE A 81 -2.15 -0.09 -2.66
N VAL A 82 -1.34 -1.06 -2.23
CA VAL A 82 -0.26 -0.95 -1.22
C VAL A 82 -0.81 -0.61 0.17
N VAL A 83 -1.92 -1.24 0.53
CA VAL A 83 -2.57 -1.03 1.84
C VAL A 83 -2.32 -2.23 2.74
N GLN A 84 -1.80 -1.97 3.93
CA GLN A 84 -1.67 -3.01 4.93
C GLN A 84 -3.04 -3.35 5.54
N ARG A 85 -3.31 -4.66 5.66
CA ARG A 85 -4.53 -5.18 6.26
C ARG A 85 -4.42 -5.10 7.79
N LEU A 86 -5.37 -4.41 8.40
CA LEU A 86 -5.45 -4.17 9.85
C LEU A 86 -6.86 -4.46 10.34
N PRO A 87 -7.06 -4.93 11.59
CA PRO A 87 -8.39 -5.15 12.16
C PRO A 87 -9.31 -3.94 12.04
N GLU A 88 -8.80 -2.73 12.25
CA GLU A 88 -9.54 -1.47 12.18
C GLU A 88 -10.00 -1.11 10.76
N ARG A 89 -9.42 -1.75 9.75
CA ARG A 89 -9.76 -1.55 8.33
C ARG A 89 -10.68 -2.62 7.77
N GLU A 90 -10.80 -3.79 8.43
CA GLU A 90 -11.58 -4.95 7.93
C GLU A 90 -13.04 -4.60 7.61
N SER A 91 -13.70 -3.90 8.51
CA SER A 91 -15.11 -3.53 8.35
C SER A 91 -15.36 -2.51 7.24
N HIS A 92 -14.32 -1.87 6.71
CA HIS A 92 -14.44 -0.75 5.78
C HIS A 92 -14.19 -1.10 4.32
N PHE A 93 -13.51 -2.22 4.04
CA PHE A 93 -13.04 -2.55 2.71
C PHE A 93 -13.31 -4.00 2.32
N LYS A 94 -13.32 -4.25 1.01
CA LYS A 94 -13.11 -5.55 0.39
C LYS A 94 -11.65 -5.63 -0.06
N TRP A 95 -11.06 -6.81 -0.02
CA TRP A 95 -9.62 -7.01 -0.11
C TRP A 95 -9.24 -7.94 -1.25
N VAL A 96 -8.19 -7.59 -1.99
CA VAL A 96 -7.54 -8.43 -3.00
C VAL A 96 -6.06 -8.55 -2.64
N GLY A 97 -5.53 -9.74 -2.62
CA GLY A 97 -4.12 -9.95 -2.27
C GLY A 97 -3.87 -11.11 -1.33
N PRO A 98 -2.70 -11.11 -0.63
CA PRO A 98 -1.71 -10.02 -0.51
C PRO A 98 -0.93 -9.77 -1.81
N LEU A 99 -0.58 -8.54 -2.17
CA LEU A 99 0.29 -8.21 -3.30
C LEU A 99 1.76 -8.49 -2.97
N PHE A 100 2.17 -8.07 -1.78
CA PHE A 100 3.54 -8.21 -1.24
C PHE A 100 3.48 -8.52 0.24
N ILE A 101 4.59 -9.06 0.76
CA ILE A 101 4.78 -9.23 2.20
C ILE A 101 5.85 -8.23 2.65
N ASN A 102 5.51 -7.42 3.64
CA ASN A 102 6.42 -6.46 4.26
C ASN A 102 6.89 -6.95 5.62
N ARG A 103 8.17 -6.77 5.92
CA ARG A 103 8.74 -6.90 7.26
C ARG A 103 9.07 -5.52 7.79
N VAL A 104 8.55 -5.17 8.94
CA VAL A 104 8.76 -3.88 9.60
C VAL A 104 9.72 -4.08 10.77
N PHE A 105 10.88 -3.45 10.68
CA PHE A 105 11.91 -3.43 11.73
C PHE A 105 11.94 -2.08 12.43
N ILE A 106 12.56 -2.05 13.62
CA ILE A 106 12.83 -0.81 14.33
C ILE A 106 14.21 -0.30 13.90
N TYR A 107 14.25 0.93 13.43
CA TYR A 107 15.48 1.61 13.00
C TYR A 107 15.89 2.68 13.99
N GLN A 108 17.19 2.89 14.16
CA GLN A 108 17.80 3.86 15.06
C GLN A 108 18.98 4.58 14.38
N ALA A 109 19.40 5.72 14.94
CA ALA A 109 20.66 6.32 14.57
C ALA A 109 21.84 5.41 15.01
N PRO A 110 22.96 5.37 14.27
CA PRO A 110 24.11 4.50 14.59
C PRO A 110 24.70 4.73 15.99
N ASP A 111 24.58 5.97 16.50
CA ASP A 111 25.05 6.42 17.80
C ASP A 111 23.93 6.51 18.85
N SER A 112 22.86 5.74 18.66
CA SER A 112 21.72 5.73 19.59
C SER A 112 22.18 5.50 21.02
N ARG A 113 21.70 6.36 21.93
CA ARG A 113 21.96 6.24 23.38
C ARG A 113 21.20 5.07 24.02
N HIS A 114 20.19 4.57 23.34
CA HIS A 114 19.28 3.53 23.81
C HIS A 114 19.16 2.44 22.75
N PRO A 115 20.21 1.64 22.48
CA PRO A 115 20.14 0.58 21.49
C PRO A 115 19.09 -0.45 21.88
N LEU A 116 18.18 -0.74 20.96
CA LEU A 116 17.09 -1.69 21.16
C LEU A 116 17.53 -3.11 20.84
N THR A 117 17.17 -4.02 21.73
CA THR A 117 17.37 -5.47 21.58
C THR A 117 16.07 -6.26 21.72
N SER A 118 14.97 -5.58 22.08
CA SER A 118 13.65 -6.19 22.18
C SER A 118 12.54 -5.17 21.91
N LEU A 119 11.39 -5.66 21.45
CA LEU A 119 10.22 -4.81 21.18
C LEU A 119 9.67 -4.15 22.46
N ALA A 120 9.79 -4.82 23.61
CA ALA A 120 9.31 -4.26 24.89
C ALA A 120 9.96 -2.90 25.21
N GLN A 121 11.25 -2.75 24.90
CA GLN A 121 12.00 -1.50 25.15
C GLN A 121 11.51 -0.30 24.32
N LEU A 122 10.74 -0.54 23.24
CA LEU A 122 10.20 0.55 22.41
C LEU A 122 9.27 1.48 23.20
N ARG A 123 8.60 0.95 24.24
CA ARG A 123 7.72 1.74 25.12
C ARG A 123 8.48 2.69 26.02
N ASP A 124 9.71 2.34 26.36
CA ASP A 124 10.55 3.09 27.30
C ASP A 124 11.32 4.21 26.62
N LEU A 125 11.34 4.23 25.29
CA LEU A 125 11.97 5.31 24.54
C LEU A 125 11.19 6.61 24.71
N PRO A 126 11.88 7.76 24.81
CA PRO A 126 11.19 9.06 24.88
C PRO A 126 10.34 9.39 23.67
N ARG A 127 10.79 9.03 22.45
CA ARG A 127 10.14 9.45 21.20
C ARG A 127 10.29 8.38 20.12
N VAL A 128 9.18 7.82 19.71
CA VAL A 128 9.09 6.87 18.58
C VAL A 128 8.45 7.59 17.40
N GLY A 129 9.17 7.74 16.28
CA GLY A 129 8.64 8.33 15.07
C GLY A 129 7.72 7.38 14.33
N VAL A 130 6.63 7.90 13.77
CA VAL A 130 5.73 7.15 12.88
C VAL A 130 5.23 8.07 11.76
N VAL A 131 4.82 7.48 10.63
CA VAL A 131 4.17 8.23 9.56
C VAL A 131 2.68 8.29 9.83
N LEU A 132 2.13 9.50 9.88
CA LEU A 132 0.75 9.79 10.23
C LEU A 132 -0.27 8.92 9.45
N GLY A 133 -1.01 8.10 10.15
CA GLY A 133 -2.07 7.25 9.61
C GLY A 133 -1.58 6.04 8.83
N ASN A 134 -0.27 5.76 8.81
CA ASN A 134 0.23 4.48 8.30
C ASN A 134 -0.14 3.33 9.24
N ALA A 135 0.20 2.10 8.86
CA ALA A 135 -0.15 0.92 9.65
C ALA A 135 0.51 0.89 11.02
N ASP A 136 1.75 1.37 11.11
CA ASP A 136 2.52 1.37 12.36
C ASP A 136 1.97 2.39 13.35
N ASP A 137 1.59 3.61 12.87
CA ASP A 137 0.91 4.62 13.68
C ASP A 137 -0.42 4.09 14.24
N VAL A 138 -1.26 3.50 13.39
CA VAL A 138 -2.55 2.93 13.82
C VAL A 138 -2.33 1.81 14.85
N ARG A 139 -1.44 0.87 14.55
CA ARG A 139 -1.13 -0.27 15.40
C ARG A 139 -0.59 0.16 16.76
N LEU A 140 0.48 0.95 16.80
CA LEU A 140 1.11 1.37 18.04
C LEU A 140 0.18 2.26 18.89
N THR A 141 -0.66 3.08 18.24
CA THR A 141 -1.71 3.85 18.93
C THR A 141 -2.72 2.91 19.61
N HIS A 142 -3.21 1.90 18.88
CA HIS A 142 -4.14 0.92 19.41
C HIS A 142 -3.53 0.08 20.55
N GLU A 143 -2.23 -0.23 20.45
CA GLU A 143 -1.48 -0.91 21.51
C GLU A 143 -1.16 0.00 22.71
N GLY A 144 -1.57 1.27 22.71
CA GLY A 144 -1.45 2.20 23.83
C GLY A 144 -0.05 2.84 23.99
N TYR A 145 0.71 2.97 22.90
CA TYR A 145 1.95 3.75 22.92
C TYR A 145 1.64 5.26 23.05
N THR A 146 2.22 5.93 24.04
CA THR A 146 2.04 7.36 24.32
C THR A 146 3.20 8.24 23.85
N ASN A 147 4.29 7.65 23.41
CA ASN A 147 5.55 8.28 23.03
C ASN A 147 5.68 8.47 21.49
N LEU A 148 4.56 8.44 20.74
CA LEU A 148 4.57 8.55 19.28
C LEU A 148 4.70 9.99 18.81
N VAL A 149 5.65 10.24 17.89
CA VAL A 149 5.82 11.50 17.16
C VAL A 149 5.47 11.27 15.68
N ARG A 150 4.46 11.98 15.17
CA ARG A 150 3.88 11.76 13.86
C ARG A 150 4.44 12.69 12.80
N TYR A 151 4.89 12.13 11.67
CA TYR A 151 5.42 12.86 10.53
C TYR A 151 4.56 12.64 9.28
N LYS A 152 4.64 13.55 8.32
CA LYS A 152 3.84 13.46 7.09
C LYS A 152 4.43 12.48 6.09
N THR A 153 5.75 12.34 6.05
CA THR A 153 6.48 11.51 5.09
C THR A 153 7.55 10.66 5.77
N VAL A 154 7.95 9.57 5.11
CA VAL A 154 9.05 8.73 5.55
C VAL A 154 10.37 9.51 5.59
N GLY A 155 10.64 10.31 4.54
CA GLY A 155 11.85 11.14 4.47
C GLY A 155 11.98 12.11 5.64
N GLU A 156 10.87 12.81 6.00
CA GLU A 156 10.86 13.69 7.17
C GLU A 156 11.18 12.90 8.46
N ALA A 157 10.60 11.74 8.66
CA ALA A 157 10.88 10.91 9.83
C ALA A 157 12.35 10.44 9.89
N ILE A 158 12.94 10.08 8.74
CA ILE A 158 14.36 9.73 8.61
C ILE A 158 15.26 10.90 9.02
N GLU A 159 14.99 12.10 8.49
CA GLU A 159 15.75 13.31 8.87
C GLU A 159 15.70 13.55 10.37
N ARG A 160 14.53 13.40 10.98
CA ARG A 160 14.36 13.58 12.43
C ARG A 160 15.11 12.54 13.26
N LEU A 161 15.16 11.29 12.77
CA LEU A 161 15.94 10.23 13.39
C LEU A 161 17.43 10.55 13.35
N MET A 162 17.96 10.97 12.20
CA MET A 162 19.35 11.36 12.02
C MET A 162 19.75 12.57 12.89
N LEU A 163 18.81 13.51 13.11
CA LEU A 163 19.00 14.68 13.97
C LEU A 163 18.80 14.39 15.47
N GLY A 164 18.56 13.12 15.86
CA GLY A 164 18.28 12.73 17.25
C GLY A 164 17.01 13.38 17.82
N LYS A 165 16.04 13.76 16.96
CA LYS A 165 14.76 14.31 17.38
C LYS A 165 13.72 13.21 17.69
N ILE A 166 13.96 12.00 17.24
CA ILE A 166 13.30 10.77 17.64
C ILE A 166 14.37 9.71 17.92
N ASP A 167 14.02 8.74 18.71
CA ASP A 167 14.96 7.73 19.23
C ASP A 167 14.84 6.40 18.45
N ALA A 168 13.70 6.17 17.79
CA ALA A 168 13.46 5.01 16.94
C ALA A 168 12.41 5.33 15.87
N LEU A 169 12.44 4.57 14.75
CA LEU A 169 11.51 4.64 13.64
C LEU A 169 11.15 3.23 13.15
N PRO A 170 9.96 2.71 13.44
CA PRO A 170 9.43 1.53 12.78
C PRO A 170 9.26 1.79 11.28
N MET A 171 9.81 0.92 10.44
CA MET A 171 9.69 1.04 8.98
C MET A 171 9.85 -0.31 8.29
N ALA A 172 9.15 -0.48 7.18
CA ALA A 172 9.38 -1.60 6.29
C ALA A 172 10.79 -1.55 5.70
N GLU A 173 11.49 -2.68 5.70
CA GLU A 173 12.88 -2.79 5.25
C GLU A 173 13.10 -2.21 3.86
N LEU A 174 12.32 -2.65 2.87
CA LEU A 174 12.42 -2.17 1.49
C LEU A 174 12.11 -0.66 1.37
N VAL A 175 11.17 -0.14 2.19
CA VAL A 175 10.82 1.30 2.18
C VAL A 175 11.95 2.12 2.77
N MET A 176 12.57 1.66 3.86
CA MET A 176 13.72 2.33 4.46
C MET A 176 14.87 2.44 3.45
N GLU A 177 15.26 1.32 2.86
CA GLU A 177 16.36 1.28 1.89
C GLU A 177 16.11 2.19 0.69
N ALA A 178 14.95 2.05 0.05
CA ALA A 178 14.60 2.85 -1.13
C ALA A 178 14.49 4.35 -0.80
N THR A 179 14.02 4.70 0.40
CA THR A 179 13.92 6.11 0.79
C THR A 179 15.30 6.69 1.06
N LEU A 180 16.20 5.96 1.70
CA LEU A 180 17.60 6.39 1.87
C LEU A 180 18.28 6.61 0.51
N ASP A 181 18.13 5.68 -0.42
CA ASP A 181 18.66 5.79 -1.78
C ASP A 181 18.11 7.03 -2.50
N LYS A 182 16.79 7.28 -2.42
CA LYS A 182 16.12 8.46 -2.99
C LYS A 182 16.61 9.78 -2.38
N MET A 183 16.96 9.78 -1.10
CA MET A 183 17.53 10.93 -0.40
C MET A 183 19.04 11.09 -0.64
N GLY A 184 19.70 10.20 -1.36
CA GLY A 184 21.15 10.19 -1.56
C GLY A 184 21.93 9.89 -0.28
N LEU A 185 21.31 9.22 0.69
CA LEU A 185 21.92 8.88 1.98
C LEU A 185 22.53 7.48 1.96
N SER A 186 23.61 7.31 2.71
CA SER A 186 24.20 5.99 2.91
C SER A 186 23.25 5.11 3.73
N ARG A 187 23.13 3.84 3.38
CA ARG A 187 22.41 2.84 4.21
C ARG A 187 23.00 2.67 5.62
N ARG A 188 24.23 3.16 5.85
CA ARG A 188 24.87 3.20 7.17
C ARG A 188 24.45 4.41 8.03
N SER A 189 23.74 5.37 7.44
CA SER A 189 23.25 6.57 8.17
C SER A 189 22.18 6.22 9.19
N ILE A 190 21.53 5.07 9.03
CA ILE A 190 20.51 4.53 9.93
C ILE A 190 20.73 3.02 10.02
N VAL A 191 20.60 2.46 11.21
CA VAL A 191 20.82 1.04 11.45
C VAL A 191 19.52 0.35 11.88
N SER A 192 19.33 -0.88 11.39
CA SER A 192 18.32 -1.77 11.95
C SER A 192 18.78 -2.22 13.34
N SER A 193 17.84 -2.23 14.28
CA SER A 193 18.07 -2.88 15.59
C SER A 193 17.86 -4.39 15.52
N ASP A 194 17.50 -4.96 14.34
CA ASP A 194 17.07 -6.34 14.12
C ASP A 194 15.81 -6.75 14.93
N VAL A 195 15.18 -5.80 15.59
CA VAL A 195 13.92 -6.00 16.29
C VAL A 195 12.77 -5.88 15.30
N LEU A 196 12.15 -7.01 14.99
CA LEU A 196 10.96 -7.08 14.12
C LEU A 196 9.74 -6.56 14.89
N LEU A 197 9.11 -5.50 14.39
CA LEU A 197 7.83 -5.04 14.92
C LEU A 197 6.69 -5.98 14.47
N HIS A 198 6.61 -6.25 13.16
CA HIS A 198 5.66 -7.19 12.58
C HIS A 198 5.99 -7.53 11.13
N GLN A 199 5.31 -8.55 10.63
CA GLN A 199 5.24 -8.87 9.20
C GLN A 199 3.78 -8.79 8.75
N ALA A 200 3.52 -8.20 7.59
CA ALA A 200 2.16 -8.05 7.07
C ALA A 200 2.10 -7.97 5.56
N GLY A 201 0.96 -8.39 5.01
CA GLY A 201 0.65 -8.26 3.59
C GLY A 201 0.25 -6.83 3.20
N LEU A 202 0.60 -6.45 1.99
CA LEU A 202 0.07 -5.28 1.28
C LEU A 202 -0.99 -5.75 0.28
N TYR A 203 -2.10 -5.06 0.21
CA TYR A 203 -3.29 -5.44 -0.54
C TYR A 203 -3.79 -4.32 -1.46
N ILE A 204 -4.72 -4.67 -2.36
CA ILE A 204 -5.66 -3.71 -2.94
C ILE A 204 -6.90 -3.72 -2.06
N VAL A 205 -7.45 -2.54 -1.77
CA VAL A 205 -8.73 -2.36 -1.10
C VAL A 205 -9.73 -1.67 -2.01
N PHE A 206 -10.98 -2.08 -1.91
CA PHE A 206 -12.13 -1.49 -2.58
C PHE A 206 -13.19 -1.14 -1.54
N SER A 207 -14.07 -0.19 -1.86
CA SER A 207 -15.20 0.14 -0.98
C SER A 207 -16.09 -1.08 -0.77
N LYS A 208 -16.84 -1.12 0.33
CA LYS A 208 -17.83 -2.18 0.60
C LYS A 208 -18.92 -2.27 -0.48
N GLY A 209 -19.21 -1.16 -1.16
CA GLY A 209 -20.18 -1.10 -2.26
C GLY A 209 -19.68 -1.65 -3.61
N THR A 210 -18.41 -2.00 -3.74
CA THR A 210 -17.88 -2.63 -4.96
C THR A 210 -18.48 -4.04 -5.11
N ASP A 211 -18.86 -4.42 -6.32
CA ASP A 211 -19.41 -5.73 -6.62
C ASP A 211 -18.40 -6.85 -6.25
N ASP A 212 -18.89 -7.94 -5.66
CA ASP A 212 -18.07 -9.10 -5.32
C ASP A 212 -17.49 -9.78 -6.56
N ALA A 213 -18.18 -9.72 -7.68
CA ALA A 213 -17.68 -10.21 -8.96
C ALA A 213 -16.41 -9.44 -9.39
N GLU A 214 -16.38 -8.12 -9.16
CA GLU A 214 -15.18 -7.31 -9.46
C GLU A 214 -14.00 -7.69 -8.54
N ILE A 215 -14.24 -7.88 -7.25
CA ILE A 215 -13.22 -8.34 -6.30
C ILE A 215 -12.65 -9.70 -6.73
N THR A 216 -13.53 -10.62 -7.11
CA THR A 216 -13.14 -11.95 -7.61
C THR A 216 -12.30 -11.86 -8.88
N ARG A 217 -12.67 -11.00 -9.84
CA ARG A 217 -11.92 -10.77 -11.08
C ARG A 217 -10.49 -10.27 -10.77
N TRP A 218 -10.36 -9.29 -9.88
CA TRP A 218 -9.05 -8.78 -9.46
C TRP A 218 -8.20 -9.83 -8.75
N GLN A 219 -8.81 -10.68 -7.90
CA GLN A 219 -8.09 -11.77 -7.25
C GLN A 219 -7.61 -12.80 -8.28
N HIS A 220 -8.45 -13.20 -9.24
CA HIS A 220 -8.06 -14.13 -10.30
C HIS A 220 -6.93 -13.56 -11.17
N ALA A 221 -6.96 -12.27 -11.51
CA ALA A 221 -5.87 -11.62 -12.24
C ALA A 221 -4.55 -11.69 -11.47
N LEU A 222 -4.56 -11.40 -10.16
CA LEU A 222 -3.38 -11.54 -9.31
C LEU A 222 -2.85 -12.99 -9.31
N ASP A 223 -3.74 -13.95 -9.17
CA ASP A 223 -3.37 -15.38 -9.12
C ASP A 223 -2.79 -15.85 -10.47
N ALA A 224 -3.35 -15.37 -11.60
CA ALA A 224 -2.84 -15.66 -12.94
C ALA A 224 -1.44 -15.07 -13.16
N VAL A 225 -1.22 -13.80 -12.80
CA VAL A 225 0.09 -13.14 -12.91
C VAL A 225 1.15 -13.90 -12.09
N ARG A 226 0.83 -14.28 -10.85
CA ARG A 226 1.75 -15.06 -10.01
C ARG A 226 2.07 -16.44 -10.58
N ALA A 227 1.06 -17.13 -11.09
CA ALA A 227 1.26 -18.42 -11.73
C ALA A 227 2.15 -18.32 -12.98
N ALA A 228 2.10 -17.20 -13.71
CA ALA A 228 2.99 -16.92 -14.83
C ALA A 228 4.42 -16.64 -14.37
N GLN A 229 4.60 -15.81 -13.33
CA GLN A 229 5.91 -15.50 -12.73
C GLN A 229 6.56 -16.76 -12.14
N GLY A 230 5.86 -17.56 -11.34
CA GLY A 230 6.37 -18.80 -10.78
C GLY A 230 6.73 -19.87 -11.82
N ARG A 231 6.19 -19.78 -13.03
CA ARG A 231 6.60 -20.61 -14.19
C ARG A 231 7.86 -20.09 -14.88
N ALA A 232 8.06 -18.76 -14.87
CA ALA A 232 9.26 -18.14 -15.41
C ALA A 232 10.48 -18.38 -14.51
N ASP A 233 10.26 -18.45 -13.19
CA ASP A 233 11.28 -18.77 -12.17
C ASP A 233 11.41 -20.29 -11.91
N GLY A 234 10.95 -21.14 -12.85
CA GLY A 234 11.02 -22.60 -12.74
C GLY A 234 12.45 -23.06 -12.43
N PRO A 235 12.65 -24.23 -11.76
CA PRO A 235 13.90 -24.58 -11.09
C PRO A 235 15.05 -24.52 -12.04
N THR A 236 15.99 -23.60 -11.82
CA THR A 236 17.35 -23.71 -12.32
C THR A 236 17.87 -25.03 -11.79
N ARG A 237 18.01 -26.01 -12.69
CA ARG A 237 18.69 -27.27 -12.39
C ARG A 237 20.09 -26.90 -11.91
N GLU A 238 20.31 -27.09 -10.61
CA GLU A 238 21.67 -27.28 -10.13
C GLU A 238 22.19 -28.59 -10.76
N GLU A 239 23.17 -28.46 -11.62
CA GLU A 239 24.08 -29.54 -11.98
C GLU A 239 25.31 -29.49 -11.07
#